data_b6f45922b3f99a19236af1f5219f285e
#
_entry.id   b6f45922b3f99a19236af1f5219f285e
#
_cell.length_a   1.000
_cell.length_b   1.000
_cell.length_c   1.000
_cell.angle_alpha   90.00
_cell.angle_beta   90.00
_cell.angle_gamma   90.00
#
_symmetry.space_group_name_H-M   'P 1'
#
loop_
_entity.id
_entity.type
_entity.pdbx_description
1 polymer ?
#
loop_
_entity_poly.entity_id
_entity_poly.type
_entity_poly.pdbx_seq_one_letter_code
_entity_poly.pdbx_strand_id
1 'polypeptide(L)'
;MQKKIELMMGILLIMAALIGGKTLTNAVSGKISEQKEQAIVMIDPGHGGFDPGKVGVDGLAEKDLNLAVAKKLQKILTKNGVHVVMSREEDTALCEETAPNKKIRDMKKRTELINHSKASIAVSIHQNSYQTSDVKGAQVFYFTHSVEGKKAAEILQKHLKTVDETNRREAKPNDTYY
;
A
#
# COMPACT_ATOMS: atom_id res chain seq x y z
N MET A 1 60.15 21.76 35.34
CA MET A 1 59.12 22.46 34.54
C MET A 1 58.75 21.70 33.30
N GLN A 2 59.71 21.20 32.52
CA GLN A 2 59.53 20.53 31.25
C GLN A 2 58.65 19.30 31.31
N LYS A 3 58.84 18.36 32.25
CA LYS A 3 58.02 17.16 32.46
C LYS A 3 56.52 17.45 32.75
N LYS A 4 56.21 18.58 33.40
CA LYS A 4 54.83 18.99 33.65
C LYS A 4 54.15 19.52 32.39
N ILE A 5 54.89 20.18 31.51
CA ILE A 5 54.42 20.66 30.22
C ILE A 5 54.13 19.48 29.28
N GLU A 6 55.05 18.48 29.24
CA GLU A 6 54.89 17.27 28.43
C GLU A 6 53.65 16.45 28.88
N LEU A 7 53.43 16.34 30.21
CA LEU A 7 52.25 15.67 30.76
C LEU A 7 50.96 16.42 30.40
N MET A 8 50.95 17.74 30.51
CA MET A 8 49.79 18.56 30.14
C MET A 8 49.49 18.48 28.64
N MET A 9 50.49 18.49 27.76
CA MET A 9 50.33 18.31 26.32
C MET A 9 49.78 16.91 26.01
N GLY A 10 50.27 15.86 26.68
CA GLY A 10 49.75 14.51 26.51
C GLY A 10 48.26 14.37 26.89
N ILE A 11 47.86 14.99 28.02
CA ILE A 11 46.45 15.01 28.44
C ILE A 11 45.58 15.80 27.46
N LEU A 12 46.10 16.91 26.91
CA LEU A 12 45.36 17.73 25.95
C LEU A 12 45.14 17.02 24.62
N LEU A 13 46.15 16.25 24.15
CA LEU A 13 46.04 15.41 22.94
C LEU A 13 45.02 14.26 23.14
N ILE A 14 45.01 13.61 24.30
CA ILE A 14 44.06 12.55 24.61
C ILE A 14 42.66 13.11 24.68
N MET A 15 42.45 14.28 25.29
CA MET A 15 41.14 14.94 25.32
C MET A 15 40.68 15.34 23.93
N ALA A 16 41.55 15.88 23.07
CA ALA A 16 41.22 16.20 21.70
C ALA A 16 40.83 14.96 20.87
N ALA A 17 41.51 13.84 21.08
CA ALA A 17 41.18 12.57 20.43
C ALA A 17 39.83 11.99 20.88
N LEU A 18 39.52 12.11 22.18
CA LEU A 18 38.24 11.66 22.73
C LEU A 18 37.06 12.54 22.27
N ILE A 19 37.26 13.84 22.15
CA ILE A 19 36.26 14.76 21.62
C ILE A 19 36.05 14.58 20.13
N GLY A 20 37.17 14.46 19.37
CA GLY A 20 37.14 14.21 17.94
C GLY A 20 36.52 12.86 17.58
N GLY A 21 36.78 11.82 18.40
CA GLY A 21 36.17 10.49 18.24
C GLY A 21 34.66 10.51 18.45
N LYS A 22 34.18 11.24 19.47
CA LYS A 22 32.71 11.37 19.73
C LYS A 22 31.98 12.17 18.65
N THR A 23 32.61 13.23 18.13
CA THR A 23 32.01 14.00 17.04
C THR A 23 32.00 13.22 15.72
N LEU A 24 33.02 12.39 15.45
CA LEU A 24 33.08 11.55 14.27
C LEU A 24 32.08 10.40 14.34
N THR A 25 31.91 9.74 15.49
CA THR A 25 30.90 8.69 15.70
C THR A 25 29.47 9.26 15.59
N ASN A 26 29.21 10.44 16.11
CA ASN A 26 27.91 11.11 15.98
C ASN A 26 27.64 11.56 14.53
N ALA A 27 28.65 12.00 13.79
CA ALA A 27 28.52 12.36 12.38
C ALA A 27 28.29 11.12 11.47
N VAL A 28 28.92 9.97 11.82
CA VAL A 28 28.73 8.71 11.10
C VAL A 28 27.40 8.06 11.48
N SER A 29 27.01 8.05 12.77
CA SER A 29 25.69 7.56 13.22
C SER A 29 24.52 8.41 12.73
N GLY A 30 24.73 9.72 12.57
CA GLY A 30 23.70 10.62 12.03
C GLY A 30 23.51 10.53 10.51
N LYS A 31 24.43 9.85 9.78
CA LYS A 31 24.33 9.62 8.33
C LYS A 31 23.87 8.22 7.95
N ILE A 32 23.81 7.29 8.90
CA ILE A 32 23.07 6.04 8.78
C ILE A 32 21.70 6.27 9.40
N SER A 33 20.94 7.23 8.90
CA SER A 33 19.50 7.07 8.88
C SER A 33 19.30 5.88 7.92
N GLU A 34 18.98 4.72 8.44
CA GLU A 34 18.25 3.75 7.66
C GLU A 34 17.17 4.56 6.95
N GLN A 35 17.31 4.78 5.65
CA GLN A 35 16.16 5.10 4.82
C GLN A 35 15.27 3.88 4.98
N LYS A 36 14.39 3.93 5.97
CA LYS A 36 13.29 3.01 6.09
C LYS A 36 12.58 3.15 4.75
N GLU A 37 12.79 2.19 3.86
CA GLU A 37 12.14 2.19 2.57
C GLU A 37 10.67 2.49 2.85
N GLN A 38 10.19 3.63 2.38
CA GLN A 38 8.85 4.09 2.71
C GLN A 38 7.90 3.08 2.09
N ALA A 39 7.11 2.41 2.91
CA ALA A 39 6.18 1.39 2.43
C ALA A 39 5.27 2.00 1.37
N ILE A 40 5.23 1.38 0.20
CA ILE A 40 4.38 1.79 -0.91
C ILE A 40 3.11 0.95 -0.86
N VAL A 41 1.96 1.60 -0.93
CA VAL A 41 0.65 0.96 -1.07
C VAL A 41 0.16 1.16 -2.49
N MET A 42 -0.10 0.06 -3.20
CA MET A 42 -0.76 0.08 -4.49
C MET A 42 -2.26 -0.05 -4.30
N ILE A 43 -3.04 0.90 -4.81
CA ILE A 43 -4.50 0.84 -4.83
C ILE A 43 -4.96 0.58 -6.27
N ASP A 44 -5.76 -0.45 -6.43
CA ASP A 44 -6.30 -0.86 -7.73
C ASP A 44 -7.83 -0.74 -7.73
N PRO A 45 -8.40 0.38 -8.24
CA PRO A 45 -9.84 0.47 -8.45
C PRO A 45 -10.25 -0.45 -9.61
N GLY A 46 -10.96 -1.53 -9.29
CA GLY A 46 -11.41 -2.51 -10.29
C GLY A 46 -12.24 -1.89 -11.41
N HIS A 47 -12.21 -2.54 -12.59
CA HIS A 47 -12.87 -2.07 -13.81
C HIS A 47 -12.36 -0.72 -14.32
N GLY A 48 -13.09 -0.07 -15.24
CA GLY A 48 -12.73 1.23 -15.81
C GLY A 48 -12.92 1.29 -17.31
N GLY A 49 -13.12 2.50 -17.84
CA GLY A 49 -13.35 2.74 -19.26
C GLY A 49 -14.53 1.92 -19.78
N PHE A 50 -14.27 1.04 -20.74
CA PHE A 50 -15.27 0.18 -21.39
C PHE A 50 -15.86 -0.92 -20.47
N ASP A 51 -15.21 -1.25 -19.36
CA ASP A 51 -15.69 -2.27 -18.41
C ASP A 51 -16.39 -1.59 -17.21
N PRO A 52 -17.73 -1.52 -17.19
CA PRO A 52 -18.47 -0.89 -16.11
C PRO A 52 -18.45 -1.71 -14.82
N GLY A 53 -18.03 -2.99 -14.85
CA GLY A 53 -18.26 -3.94 -13.77
C GLY A 53 -19.75 -4.29 -13.66
N LYS A 54 -20.25 -4.48 -12.45
CA LYS A 54 -21.68 -4.62 -12.20
C LYS A 54 -22.37 -3.26 -12.21
N VAL A 55 -23.59 -3.22 -12.75
CA VAL A 55 -24.43 -2.03 -12.73
C VAL A 55 -25.54 -2.26 -11.70
N GLY A 56 -25.64 -1.34 -10.75
CA GLY A 56 -26.67 -1.35 -9.72
C GLY A 56 -28.06 -1.08 -10.29
N VAL A 57 -29.09 -1.32 -9.47
CA VAL A 57 -30.49 -1.09 -9.85
C VAL A 57 -30.81 0.39 -10.10
N ASP A 58 -29.99 1.27 -9.57
CA ASP A 58 -30.02 2.73 -9.77
C ASP A 58 -29.21 3.22 -10.98
N GLY A 59 -28.62 2.29 -11.74
CA GLY A 59 -27.79 2.60 -12.90
C GLY A 59 -26.33 2.95 -12.56
N LEU A 60 -25.93 2.96 -11.29
CA LEU A 60 -24.57 3.26 -10.88
C LEU A 60 -23.62 2.11 -11.23
N ALA A 61 -22.56 2.41 -11.95
CA ALA A 61 -21.59 1.41 -12.36
C ALA A 61 -20.56 1.13 -11.23
N GLU A 62 -20.17 -0.12 -11.08
CA GLU A 62 -19.18 -0.56 -10.11
C GLU A 62 -17.85 0.19 -10.25
N LYS A 63 -17.39 0.44 -11.49
CA LYS A 63 -16.14 1.16 -11.77
C LYS A 63 -16.08 2.56 -11.14
N ASP A 64 -17.23 3.25 -11.07
CA ASP A 64 -17.34 4.61 -10.53
C ASP A 64 -17.24 4.59 -9.00
N LEU A 65 -17.92 3.63 -8.35
CA LEU A 65 -17.82 3.41 -6.92
C LEU A 65 -16.40 3.01 -6.50
N ASN A 66 -15.80 2.07 -7.23
CA ASN A 66 -14.43 1.61 -6.95
C ASN A 66 -13.44 2.77 -7.01
N LEU A 67 -13.54 3.63 -8.05
CA LEU A 67 -12.69 4.80 -8.20
C LEU A 67 -12.91 5.83 -7.08
N ALA A 68 -14.17 6.08 -6.73
CA ALA A 68 -14.51 7.04 -5.67
C ALA A 68 -13.96 6.59 -4.29
N VAL A 69 -14.08 5.31 -3.96
CA VAL A 69 -13.51 4.72 -2.72
C VAL A 69 -12.00 4.77 -2.75
N ALA A 70 -11.37 4.38 -3.87
CA ALA A 70 -9.92 4.39 -4.05
C ALA A 70 -9.32 5.79 -3.87
N LYS A 71 -9.92 6.82 -4.46
CA LYS A 71 -9.47 8.22 -4.30
C LYS A 71 -9.58 8.71 -2.85
N LYS A 72 -10.65 8.32 -2.14
CA LYS A 72 -10.78 8.64 -0.72
C LYS A 72 -9.69 7.96 0.10
N LEU A 73 -9.42 6.68 -0.16
CA LEU A 73 -8.38 5.90 0.50
C LEU A 73 -6.99 6.49 0.23
N GLN A 74 -6.67 6.79 -1.04
CA GLN A 74 -5.43 7.47 -1.45
C GLN A 74 -5.23 8.76 -0.65
N LYS A 75 -6.25 9.63 -0.60
CA LYS A 75 -6.17 10.90 0.13
C LYS A 75 -5.88 10.70 1.63
N ILE A 76 -6.52 9.71 2.26
CA ILE A 76 -6.32 9.42 3.69
C ILE A 76 -4.90 8.90 3.92
N LEU A 77 -4.44 7.92 3.13
CA LEU A 77 -3.12 7.33 3.28
C LEU A 77 -2.01 8.35 3.04
N THR A 78 -2.11 9.16 1.97
CA THR A 78 -1.13 10.20 1.65
C THR A 78 -1.07 11.27 2.74
N LYS A 79 -2.22 11.68 3.31
CA LYS A 79 -2.26 12.60 4.45
C LYS A 79 -1.53 12.05 5.69
N ASN A 80 -1.49 10.73 5.83
CA ASN A 80 -0.78 10.04 6.92
C ASN A 80 0.66 9.65 6.54
N GLY A 81 1.23 10.23 5.47
CA GLY A 81 2.63 10.01 5.09
C GLY A 81 2.91 8.69 4.37
N VAL A 82 1.88 7.97 3.94
CA VAL A 82 2.05 6.72 3.17
C VAL A 82 2.22 7.07 1.69
N HIS A 83 3.21 6.47 1.04
CA HIS A 83 3.36 6.58 -0.41
C HIS A 83 2.34 5.67 -1.10
N VAL A 84 1.48 6.27 -1.94
CA VAL A 84 0.40 5.56 -2.62
C VAL A 84 0.58 5.66 -4.13
N VAL A 85 0.44 4.52 -4.81
CA VAL A 85 0.36 4.41 -6.26
C VAL A 85 -1.01 3.85 -6.62
N MET A 86 -1.62 4.35 -7.69
CA MET A 86 -2.90 3.84 -8.18
C MET A 86 -2.76 3.23 -9.57
N SER A 87 -3.51 2.16 -9.87
CA SER A 87 -3.54 1.57 -11.22
C SER A 87 -4.23 2.48 -12.23
N ARG A 88 -5.23 3.25 -11.79
CA ARG A 88 -5.90 4.32 -12.55
C ARG A 88 -6.40 5.40 -11.62
N GLU A 89 -6.40 6.63 -12.09
CA GLU A 89 -6.90 7.79 -11.34
C GLU A 89 -8.15 8.40 -11.99
N GLU A 90 -8.53 7.90 -13.17
CA GLU A 90 -9.69 8.34 -13.93
C GLU A 90 -10.53 7.15 -14.40
N ASP A 91 -11.67 7.43 -15.06
CA ASP A 91 -12.48 6.38 -15.69
C ASP A 91 -11.86 5.95 -17.02
N THR A 92 -10.75 5.24 -16.92
CA THR A 92 -9.98 4.73 -18.07
C THR A 92 -9.74 3.24 -17.93
N ALA A 93 -9.71 2.54 -19.06
CA ALA A 93 -9.14 1.20 -19.17
C ALA A 93 -7.61 1.30 -19.24
N LEU A 94 -6.90 0.25 -18.82
CA LEU A 94 -5.44 0.17 -18.93
C LEU A 94 -4.97 -0.36 -20.29
N CYS A 95 -5.87 -0.83 -21.13
CA CYS A 95 -5.59 -1.24 -22.48
C CYS A 95 -6.35 -0.37 -23.49
N GLU A 96 -5.92 -0.42 -24.76
CA GLU A 96 -6.58 0.28 -25.87
C GLU A 96 -7.99 -0.26 -26.08
N GLU A 97 -8.96 0.62 -26.35
CA GLU A 97 -10.36 0.23 -26.57
C GLU A 97 -10.57 -0.65 -27.80
N THR A 98 -9.69 -0.52 -28.80
CA THR A 98 -9.69 -1.30 -30.04
C THR A 98 -9.00 -2.67 -29.90
N ALA A 99 -8.37 -2.95 -28.76
CA ALA A 99 -7.60 -4.17 -28.58
C ALA A 99 -8.49 -5.43 -28.62
N PRO A 100 -8.10 -6.50 -29.33
CA PRO A 100 -8.80 -7.77 -29.25
C PRO A 100 -8.68 -8.33 -27.82
N ASN A 101 -9.75 -8.98 -27.33
CA ASN A 101 -9.79 -9.52 -25.96
C ASN A 101 -9.44 -8.46 -24.89
N LYS A 102 -9.94 -7.23 -25.08
CA LYS A 102 -9.59 -6.06 -24.28
C LYS A 102 -9.69 -6.30 -22.76
N LYS A 103 -10.67 -7.05 -22.27
CA LYS A 103 -10.80 -7.36 -20.83
C LYS A 103 -9.59 -8.16 -20.32
N ILE A 104 -9.14 -9.17 -21.06
CA ILE A 104 -7.95 -9.96 -20.70
C ILE A 104 -6.70 -9.09 -20.75
N ARG A 105 -6.58 -8.21 -21.74
CA ARG A 105 -5.44 -7.30 -21.86
C ARG A 105 -5.41 -6.27 -20.73
N ASP A 106 -6.56 -5.73 -20.36
CA ASP A 106 -6.68 -4.82 -19.23
C ASP A 106 -6.21 -5.49 -17.94
N MET A 107 -6.68 -6.72 -17.66
CA MET A 107 -6.25 -7.49 -16.50
C MET A 107 -4.74 -7.76 -16.49
N LYS A 108 -4.16 -8.12 -17.65
CA LYS A 108 -2.69 -8.30 -17.75
C LYS A 108 -1.94 -7.02 -17.46
N LYS A 109 -2.36 -5.90 -18.01
CA LYS A 109 -1.75 -4.58 -17.74
C LYS A 109 -1.86 -4.20 -16.27
N ARG A 110 -2.99 -4.46 -15.66
CA ARG A 110 -3.22 -4.24 -14.24
C ARG A 110 -2.25 -5.05 -13.38
N THR A 111 -2.12 -6.34 -13.67
CA THR A 111 -1.17 -7.23 -12.98
C THR A 111 0.29 -6.78 -13.21
N GLU A 112 0.65 -6.37 -14.42
CA GLU A 112 1.97 -5.82 -14.73
C GLU A 112 2.27 -4.56 -13.90
N LEU A 113 1.33 -3.61 -13.82
CA LEU A 113 1.47 -2.39 -13.03
C LEU A 113 1.65 -2.70 -11.55
N ILE A 114 0.85 -3.61 -10.99
CA ILE A 114 0.95 -4.03 -9.59
C ILE A 114 2.35 -4.61 -9.32
N ASN A 115 2.79 -5.55 -10.16
CA ASN A 115 4.08 -6.23 -9.97
C ASN A 115 5.29 -5.29 -10.13
N HIS A 116 5.19 -4.25 -10.98
CA HIS A 116 6.27 -3.28 -11.18
C HIS A 116 6.22 -2.10 -10.19
N SER A 117 5.14 -1.94 -9.43
CA SER A 117 4.96 -0.80 -8.50
C SER A 117 5.92 -0.79 -7.32
N LYS A 118 6.63 -1.89 -7.04
CA LYS A 118 7.42 -2.12 -5.83
C LYS A 118 6.61 -1.93 -4.54
N ALA A 119 5.30 -2.05 -4.61
CA ALA A 119 4.42 -1.89 -3.48
C ALA A 119 4.63 -3.02 -2.46
N SER A 120 4.64 -2.67 -1.18
CA SER A 120 4.68 -3.62 -0.08
C SER A 120 3.34 -4.37 0.06
N ILE A 121 2.25 -3.72 -0.36
CA ILE A 121 0.90 -4.27 -0.39
C ILE A 121 0.12 -3.70 -1.57
N ALA A 122 -0.66 -4.55 -2.23
CA ALA A 122 -1.63 -4.13 -3.24
C ALA A 122 -3.05 -4.41 -2.72
N VAL A 123 -3.94 -3.43 -2.89
CA VAL A 123 -5.35 -3.51 -2.49
C VAL A 123 -6.22 -3.22 -3.70
N SER A 124 -6.91 -4.24 -4.19
CA SER A 124 -7.91 -4.09 -5.24
C SER A 124 -9.30 -3.85 -4.63
N ILE A 125 -10.05 -2.92 -5.21
CA ILE A 125 -11.37 -2.50 -4.71
C ILE A 125 -12.42 -2.87 -5.74
N HIS A 126 -13.39 -3.66 -5.29
CA HIS A 126 -14.52 -4.16 -6.07
C HIS A 126 -15.82 -4.10 -5.30
N GLN A 127 -16.94 -4.12 -6.01
CA GLN A 127 -18.27 -4.32 -5.45
C GLN A 127 -18.78 -5.69 -5.90
N ASN A 128 -18.88 -6.61 -4.95
CA ASN A 128 -19.47 -7.91 -5.23
C ASN A 128 -20.97 -7.81 -5.37
N SER A 129 -21.57 -8.61 -6.23
CA SER A 129 -23.01 -8.75 -6.36
C SER A 129 -23.45 -10.17 -6.00
N TYR A 130 -24.60 -10.27 -5.35
CA TYR A 130 -25.25 -11.52 -5.00
C TYR A 130 -26.69 -11.53 -5.51
N GLN A 131 -27.26 -12.70 -5.65
CA GLN A 131 -28.65 -12.87 -6.10
C GLN A 131 -29.66 -12.49 -5.04
N THR A 132 -29.25 -12.51 -3.77
CA THR A 132 -30.10 -12.21 -2.62
C THR A 132 -29.61 -10.95 -1.89
N SER A 133 -30.54 -10.13 -1.39
CA SER A 133 -30.27 -8.86 -0.73
C SER A 133 -29.75 -8.98 0.70
N ASP A 134 -29.84 -10.16 1.29
CA ASP A 134 -29.39 -10.47 2.66
C ASP A 134 -27.86 -10.63 2.74
N VAL A 135 -27.18 -10.85 1.60
CA VAL A 135 -25.73 -10.92 1.54
C VAL A 135 -25.17 -9.51 1.44
N LYS A 136 -24.71 -8.96 2.56
CA LYS A 136 -24.18 -7.61 2.71
C LYS A 136 -22.91 -7.57 3.56
N GLY A 137 -22.27 -6.39 3.61
CA GLY A 137 -21.06 -6.13 4.38
C GLY A 137 -19.78 -6.32 3.58
N ALA A 138 -18.81 -5.48 3.87
CA ALA A 138 -17.48 -5.54 3.22
C ALA A 138 -16.75 -6.82 3.58
N GLN A 139 -16.05 -7.41 2.61
CA GLN A 139 -15.27 -8.63 2.80
C GLN A 139 -13.91 -8.50 2.14
N VAL A 140 -12.86 -8.89 2.85
CA VAL A 140 -11.49 -8.92 2.33
C VAL A 140 -11.18 -10.34 1.85
N PHE A 141 -10.66 -10.42 0.63
CA PHE A 141 -10.11 -11.64 0.06
C PHE A 141 -8.59 -11.55 0.01
N TYR A 142 -7.91 -12.67 0.13
CA TYR A 142 -6.47 -12.77 0.03
C TYR A 142 -6.06 -14.00 -0.76
N PHE A 143 -4.90 -13.94 -1.41
CA PHE A 143 -4.35 -15.09 -2.13
C PHE A 143 -4.01 -16.22 -1.15
N THR A 144 -4.55 -17.41 -1.38
CA THR A 144 -4.51 -18.56 -0.45
C THR A 144 -3.09 -18.89 0.04
N HIS A 145 -2.10 -18.75 -0.83
CA HIS A 145 -0.71 -19.08 -0.51
C HIS A 145 0.09 -17.90 0.10
N SER A 146 -0.54 -16.73 0.30
CA SER A 146 0.11 -15.56 0.89
C SER A 146 -0.10 -15.50 2.40
N VAL A 147 0.92 -15.80 3.18
CA VAL A 147 0.90 -15.69 4.65
C VAL A 147 0.72 -14.23 5.07
N GLU A 148 1.46 -13.30 4.46
CA GLU A 148 1.38 -11.88 4.78
C GLU A 148 0.06 -11.27 4.28
N GLY A 149 -0.42 -11.70 3.09
CA GLY A 149 -1.74 -11.32 2.60
C GLY A 149 -2.87 -11.74 3.53
N LYS A 150 -2.80 -12.94 4.11
CA LYS A 150 -3.76 -13.41 5.13
C LYS A 150 -3.76 -12.50 6.36
N LYS A 151 -2.59 -12.21 6.92
CA LYS A 151 -2.47 -11.32 8.10
C LYS A 151 -3.06 -9.94 7.82
N ALA A 152 -2.70 -9.34 6.67
CA ALA A 152 -3.23 -8.05 6.28
C ALA A 152 -4.75 -8.07 6.10
N ALA A 153 -5.29 -9.11 5.46
CA ALA A 153 -6.72 -9.29 5.25
C ALA A 153 -7.49 -9.44 6.56
N GLU A 154 -6.98 -10.20 7.52
CA GLU A 154 -7.59 -10.37 8.85
C GLU A 154 -7.63 -9.05 9.63
N ILE A 155 -6.56 -8.25 9.57
CA ILE A 155 -6.50 -6.92 10.19
C ILE A 155 -7.53 -5.99 9.55
N LEU A 156 -7.56 -5.92 8.21
CA LEU A 156 -8.51 -5.09 7.48
C LEU A 156 -9.95 -5.51 7.76
N GLN A 157 -10.25 -6.82 7.73
CA GLN A 157 -11.59 -7.35 7.99
C GLN A 157 -12.06 -6.99 9.41
N LYS A 158 -11.18 -7.09 10.39
CA LYS A 158 -11.47 -6.68 11.77
C LYS A 158 -11.90 -5.21 11.84
N HIS A 159 -11.17 -4.32 11.17
CA HIS A 159 -11.51 -2.88 11.14
C HIS A 159 -12.79 -2.60 10.35
N LEU A 160 -13.05 -3.29 9.24
CA LEU A 160 -14.32 -3.17 8.50
C LEU A 160 -15.53 -3.54 9.35
N LYS A 161 -15.40 -4.53 10.25
CA LYS A 161 -16.46 -4.88 11.22
C LYS A 161 -16.71 -3.80 12.26
N THR A 162 -15.71 -2.99 12.61
CA THR A 162 -15.94 -1.86 13.55
C THR A 162 -16.70 -0.70 12.92
N VAL A 163 -16.66 -0.58 11.58
CA VAL A 163 -17.42 0.44 10.84
C VAL A 163 -18.86 0.02 10.60
N ASP A 164 -19.10 -1.28 10.41
CA ASP A 164 -20.43 -1.88 10.27
C ASP A 164 -20.56 -3.07 11.22
N GLU A 165 -21.16 -2.83 12.37
CA GLU A 165 -21.35 -3.85 13.42
C GLU A 165 -22.27 -5.00 12.99
N THR A 166 -23.04 -4.82 11.92
CA THR A 166 -23.89 -5.89 11.33
C THR A 166 -23.09 -6.79 10.40
N ASN A 167 -21.87 -6.41 10.03
CA ASN A 167 -21.01 -7.17 9.14
C ASN A 167 -20.48 -8.45 9.80
N ARG A 168 -20.97 -9.61 9.35
CA ARG A 168 -20.55 -10.94 9.82
C ARG A 168 -19.55 -11.62 8.90
N ARG A 169 -19.03 -10.90 7.88
CA ARG A 169 -18.07 -11.45 6.94
C ARG A 169 -16.72 -11.67 7.60
N GLU A 170 -16.02 -12.73 7.17
CA GLU A 170 -14.64 -13.00 7.55
C GLU A 170 -13.71 -12.83 6.36
N ALA A 171 -12.41 -12.58 6.63
CA ALA A 171 -11.41 -12.62 5.57
C ALA A 171 -11.39 -14.02 4.94
N LYS A 172 -11.34 -14.09 3.60
CA LYS A 172 -11.51 -15.35 2.87
C LYS A 172 -10.38 -15.57 1.87
N PRO A 173 -9.79 -16.80 1.81
CA PRO A 173 -8.85 -17.15 0.77
C PRO A 173 -9.54 -17.18 -0.59
N ASN A 174 -8.81 -16.80 -1.63
CA ASN A 174 -9.28 -16.86 -3.02
C ASN A 174 -8.10 -17.03 -3.98
N ASP A 175 -8.22 -17.97 -4.91
CA ASP A 175 -7.24 -18.27 -5.95
C ASP A 175 -7.75 -17.92 -7.35
N THR A 176 -9.00 -17.47 -7.47
CA THR A 176 -9.66 -17.20 -8.75
C THR A 176 -9.61 -15.74 -9.17
N TYR A 177 -9.24 -14.83 -8.25
CA TYR A 177 -8.96 -13.44 -8.59
C TYR A 177 -7.50 -13.28 -9.03
N TYR A 178 -7.28 -12.51 -10.07
CA TYR A 178 -5.97 -12.26 -10.65
C TYR A 178 -5.16 -11.27 -9.80
#